data_5ff662859ff975a175c9e410f8295710
#
_entry.id   5ff662859ff975a175c9e410f8295710
#
_cell.length_a   1.000
_cell.length_b   1.000
_cell.length_c   1.000
_cell.angle_alpha   90.00
_cell.angle_beta   90.00
_cell.angle_gamma   90.00
#
_symmetry.space_group_name_H-M   'P 1'
#
loop_
_entity.id
_entity.type
_entity.pdbx_description
1 polymer ?
#
loop_
_entity_poly.entity_id
_entity_poly.type
_entity_poly.pdbx_seq_one_letter_code
_entity_poly.pdbx_strand_id
1 'polypeptide(L)'
;MIHYHIIPVDPKAHLFAVTMTVQKPHPKQVFSLPAWLPGSYMVRDFAKNIIDLKATGDNGEALHLTQLDKQTWSVEHQSTQLTLTYQVYAWDLSVRTAHLDMTHGFFNGSSVFLAAHGFEAGLHTVTMAAPTEPSLNEWRLATSMTRKSDDEFAFGEFCAQSYDELIDHPVEMGLFTHASFEACGVRHDIVLNGRHRAHMPRLCQDLKAICEYQIKLFGTPAPFERYLFMTTVLDNGFGGLEHRASTALMCSRKDLPLSMDAPINNDYRTYLSLCSHEYFHSWNVKRIKPECFLPYQLEAETYTPQLWAYEGITSYYDDFLTYRAGLVDEQSYLDMLSETFTRVYRSQGRFKQSIKDSSFNAWTKFYKQDENAQNAIISYYTKGALFALYLDLTLRSETQGKYNLDDLMTILWQEYALQNRGTTDECHQRIIERLLGRDCQDLFAYLDNTDDIPLAPLLAEFGVELTLRASNGAQDVGGGTAKGYGIAFGAKTQAAPMGLKVITVAQGSPAHLAGLSAGDILIAADNLQVTGQFEAQLQQYPLGQRLSLHWFRRDELMTGELIIAEAPKDTVALSITDKDKLQAWLGR
;
A
#
# COMPACT_ATOMS: atom_id res chain seq x y z
N MET A 1 -16.04 12.38 -27.97
CA MET A 1 -15.52 13.25 -26.89
C MET A 1 -16.39 13.04 -25.67
N ILE A 2 -15.79 12.81 -24.53
CA ILE A 2 -16.47 12.63 -23.25
C ILE A 2 -16.21 13.85 -22.38
N HIS A 3 -17.25 14.37 -21.76
CA HIS A 3 -17.14 15.46 -20.79
C HIS A 3 -17.84 15.08 -19.47
N TYR A 4 -17.16 15.30 -18.35
CA TYR A 4 -17.75 15.17 -17.02
C TYR A 4 -17.84 16.53 -16.33
N HIS A 5 -18.88 16.69 -15.55
CA HIS A 5 -19.01 17.77 -14.57
C HIS A 5 -19.25 17.12 -13.21
N ILE A 6 -18.40 17.41 -12.23
CA ILE A 6 -18.53 16.90 -10.86
C ILE A 6 -18.54 18.06 -9.86
N ILE A 7 -19.44 17.98 -8.87
CA ILE A 7 -19.61 18.99 -7.84
C ILE A 7 -19.90 18.32 -6.49
N PRO A 8 -19.29 18.77 -5.37
CA PRO A 8 -19.72 18.43 -4.01
C PRO A 8 -21.08 19.08 -3.72
N VAL A 9 -22.16 18.42 -4.12
CA VAL A 9 -23.53 19.02 -4.10
C VAL A 9 -24.11 19.09 -2.70
N ASP A 10 -23.81 18.12 -1.85
CA ASP A 10 -24.24 18.09 -0.44
C ASP A 10 -23.16 17.43 0.43
N PRO A 11 -22.19 18.21 0.94
CA PRO A 11 -21.12 17.68 1.81
C PRO A 11 -21.65 17.11 3.13
N LYS A 12 -22.81 17.57 3.63
CA LYS A 12 -23.44 17.05 4.86
C LYS A 12 -24.07 15.67 4.65
N ALA A 13 -24.55 15.41 3.43
CA ALA A 13 -25.08 14.12 3.01
C ALA A 13 -24.01 13.24 2.31
N HIS A 14 -22.76 13.73 2.19
CA HIS A 14 -21.65 13.03 1.55
C HIS A 14 -21.87 12.75 0.06
N LEU A 15 -22.48 13.69 -0.68
CA LEU A 15 -22.90 13.49 -2.06
C LEU A 15 -22.10 14.35 -3.04
N PHE A 16 -21.46 13.70 -4.01
CA PHE A 16 -21.05 14.29 -5.26
C PHE A 16 -22.17 14.13 -6.30
N ALA A 17 -22.48 15.18 -7.06
CA ALA A 17 -23.27 15.06 -8.26
C ALA A 17 -22.36 15.02 -9.48
N VAL A 18 -22.64 14.09 -10.40
CA VAL A 18 -21.88 13.89 -11.63
C VAL A 18 -22.81 13.97 -12.82
N THR A 19 -22.40 14.74 -13.82
CA THR A 19 -23.02 14.77 -15.15
C THR A 19 -21.98 14.30 -16.17
N MET A 20 -22.30 13.28 -16.95
CA MET A 20 -21.45 12.77 -18.04
C MET A 20 -22.15 13.06 -19.38
N THR A 21 -21.44 13.68 -20.31
CA THR A 21 -21.93 13.96 -21.66
C THR A 21 -21.08 13.19 -22.68
N VAL A 22 -21.73 12.43 -23.53
CA VAL A 22 -21.13 11.64 -24.61
C VAL A 22 -21.58 12.18 -25.95
N GLN A 23 -20.63 12.64 -26.76
CA GLN A 23 -20.89 13.11 -28.12
C GLN A 23 -20.79 11.95 -29.12
N LYS A 24 -21.79 11.84 -30.02
CA LYS A 24 -21.90 10.78 -31.02
C LYS A 24 -21.78 9.37 -30.42
N PRO A 25 -22.66 9.04 -29.45
CA PRO A 25 -22.66 7.72 -28.82
C PRO A 25 -23.02 6.62 -29.83
N HIS A 26 -22.69 5.37 -29.49
CA HIS A 26 -23.15 4.21 -30.25
C HIS A 26 -24.66 4.01 -30.10
N PRO A 27 -25.40 3.49 -31.10
CA PRO A 27 -26.87 3.31 -31.02
C PRO A 27 -27.34 2.49 -29.81
N LYS A 28 -26.50 1.59 -29.32
CA LYS A 28 -26.60 0.92 -28.04
C LYS A 28 -25.35 1.23 -27.24
N GLN A 29 -25.40 2.31 -26.47
CA GLN A 29 -24.27 2.74 -25.68
C GLN A 29 -24.23 2.00 -24.35
N VAL A 30 -23.05 1.44 -24.01
CA VAL A 30 -22.78 0.76 -22.74
C VAL A 30 -21.91 1.66 -21.87
N PHE A 31 -22.22 1.65 -20.57
CA PHE A 31 -21.50 2.36 -19.53
C PHE A 31 -21.16 1.40 -18.39
N SER A 32 -19.99 1.52 -17.80
CA SER A 32 -19.65 0.77 -16.59
C SER A 32 -18.87 1.62 -15.59
N LEU A 33 -18.93 1.26 -14.32
CA LEU A 33 -18.01 1.77 -13.30
C LEU A 33 -17.01 0.65 -12.96
N PRO A 34 -15.70 0.97 -12.78
CA PRO A 34 -14.73 -0.03 -12.35
C PRO A 34 -15.16 -0.78 -11.10
N ALA A 35 -14.82 -2.07 -11.00
CA ALA A 35 -15.00 -2.87 -9.80
C ALA A 35 -13.85 -2.68 -8.80
N TRP A 36 -12.68 -2.34 -9.31
CA TRP A 36 -11.43 -2.12 -8.57
C TRP A 36 -10.60 -1.02 -9.21
N LEU A 37 -9.47 -0.66 -8.62
CA LEU A 37 -8.53 0.31 -9.18
C LEU A 37 -7.10 -0.24 -9.11
N PRO A 38 -6.22 0.11 -10.09
CA PRO A 38 -4.82 -0.29 -10.10
C PRO A 38 -4.09 0.14 -8.83
N GLY A 39 -3.27 -0.77 -8.27
CA GLY A 39 -2.60 -0.60 -6.99
C GLY A 39 -3.36 -1.19 -5.80
N SER A 40 -4.64 -1.56 -5.97
CA SER A 40 -5.44 -2.16 -4.90
C SER A 40 -6.20 -3.38 -5.38
N TYR A 41 -5.63 -4.55 -5.18
CA TYR A 41 -6.09 -5.84 -5.70
C TYR A 41 -7.27 -6.40 -4.89
N MET A 42 -8.35 -5.61 -4.81
CA MET A 42 -9.61 -5.97 -4.16
C MET A 42 -10.79 -5.39 -4.92
N VAL A 43 -11.79 -6.21 -5.23
CA VAL A 43 -13.07 -5.75 -5.75
C VAL A 43 -13.80 -4.96 -4.66
N ARG A 44 -14.12 -3.69 -4.94
CA ARG A 44 -14.74 -2.75 -4.00
C ARG A 44 -16.20 -2.46 -4.30
N ASP A 45 -16.67 -2.89 -5.50
CA ASP A 45 -18.05 -2.65 -5.95
C ASP A 45 -18.46 -1.17 -5.83
N PHE A 46 -17.66 -0.27 -6.41
CA PHE A 46 -17.90 1.19 -6.34
C PHE A 46 -19.30 1.59 -6.78
N ALA A 47 -19.88 0.85 -7.73
CA ALA A 47 -21.22 1.09 -8.26
C ALA A 47 -22.34 1.04 -7.19
N LYS A 48 -22.10 0.39 -6.04
CA LYS A 48 -23.05 0.41 -4.90
C LYS A 48 -23.35 1.83 -4.39
N ASN A 49 -22.46 2.77 -4.64
CA ASN A 49 -22.57 4.15 -4.19
C ASN A 49 -23.27 5.07 -5.20
N ILE A 50 -23.60 4.59 -6.41
CA ILE A 50 -24.33 5.36 -7.42
C ILE A 50 -25.81 5.47 -7.00
N ILE A 51 -26.33 6.69 -7.04
CA ILE A 51 -27.71 7.04 -6.69
C ILE A 51 -28.33 7.80 -7.87
N ASP A 52 -29.60 7.54 -8.17
CA ASP A 52 -30.43 8.27 -9.14
C ASP A 52 -29.83 8.37 -10.56
N LEU A 53 -29.22 7.31 -11.06
CA LEU A 53 -28.68 7.28 -12.41
C LEU A 53 -29.78 7.39 -13.46
N LYS A 54 -29.68 8.43 -14.30
CA LYS A 54 -30.63 8.77 -15.36
C LYS A 54 -29.89 9.06 -16.66
N ALA A 55 -30.56 8.79 -17.79
CA ALA A 55 -30.07 9.11 -19.11
C ALA A 55 -31.07 9.99 -19.86
N THR A 56 -30.56 11.00 -20.57
CA THR A 56 -31.35 11.89 -21.43
C THR A 56 -30.69 12.03 -22.80
N GLY A 57 -31.52 12.27 -23.83
CA GLY A 57 -31.06 12.52 -25.20
C GLY A 57 -30.95 14.01 -25.53
N ASP A 58 -30.87 14.32 -26.85
CA ASP A 58 -30.54 15.65 -27.40
C ASP A 58 -31.42 16.80 -26.88
N ASN A 59 -32.71 16.57 -26.66
CA ASN A 59 -33.67 17.57 -26.25
C ASN A 59 -34.07 17.43 -24.78
N GLY A 60 -33.29 16.68 -23.99
CA GLY A 60 -33.59 16.41 -22.58
C GLY A 60 -34.68 15.35 -22.37
N GLU A 61 -35.09 14.62 -23.41
CA GLU A 61 -36.02 13.51 -23.30
C GLU A 61 -35.40 12.38 -22.44
N ALA A 62 -36.20 11.84 -21.52
CA ALA A 62 -35.76 10.72 -20.69
C ALA A 62 -35.61 9.45 -21.52
N LEU A 63 -34.46 8.80 -21.43
CA LEU A 63 -34.15 7.55 -22.11
C LEU A 63 -34.20 6.39 -21.12
N HIS A 64 -34.60 5.21 -21.62
CA HIS A 64 -34.62 4.01 -20.79
C HIS A 64 -33.20 3.49 -20.58
N LEU A 65 -32.80 3.38 -19.32
CA LEU A 65 -31.52 2.82 -18.90
C LEU A 65 -31.75 1.39 -18.41
N THR A 66 -31.09 0.43 -19.04
CA THR A 66 -31.14 -1.00 -18.65
C THR A 66 -29.89 -1.35 -17.88
N GLN A 67 -30.02 -1.80 -16.62
CA GLN A 67 -28.91 -2.34 -15.85
C GLN A 67 -28.63 -3.78 -16.31
N LEU A 68 -27.39 -4.08 -16.73
CA LEU A 68 -26.98 -5.38 -17.26
C LEU A 68 -26.37 -6.27 -16.17
N ASP A 69 -25.64 -5.69 -15.25
CA ASP A 69 -25.07 -6.35 -14.07
C ASP A 69 -24.90 -5.34 -12.93
N LYS A 70 -24.15 -5.66 -11.88
CA LYS A 70 -23.96 -4.82 -10.69
C LYS A 70 -23.38 -3.42 -10.98
N GLN A 71 -22.66 -3.26 -12.10
CA GLN A 71 -21.85 -2.06 -12.40
C GLN A 71 -21.95 -1.59 -13.86
N THR A 72 -22.81 -2.24 -14.70
CA THR A 72 -22.90 -1.99 -16.13
C THR A 72 -24.33 -1.66 -16.54
N TRP A 73 -24.49 -0.63 -17.37
CA TRP A 73 -25.76 -0.13 -17.88
C TRP A 73 -25.71 0.06 -19.39
N SER A 74 -26.85 -0.03 -20.06
CA SER A 74 -26.97 0.27 -21.47
C SER A 74 -28.16 1.17 -21.76
N VAL A 75 -28.02 1.99 -22.79
CA VAL A 75 -29.05 2.88 -23.35
C VAL A 75 -29.17 2.63 -24.83
N GLU A 76 -30.37 2.27 -25.33
CA GLU A 76 -30.70 2.24 -26.75
C GLU A 76 -31.35 3.55 -27.13
N HIS A 77 -30.83 4.22 -28.17
CA HIS A 77 -31.25 5.57 -28.53
C HIS A 77 -30.96 5.90 -30.00
N GLN A 78 -31.43 7.07 -30.45
CA GLN A 78 -31.10 7.66 -31.76
C GLN A 78 -30.54 9.08 -31.62
N SER A 79 -30.20 9.51 -30.42
CA SER A 79 -29.69 10.84 -30.12
C SER A 79 -28.25 11.01 -30.60
N THR A 80 -27.86 12.21 -30.97
CA THR A 80 -26.47 12.56 -31.33
C THR A 80 -25.59 12.88 -30.11
N GLN A 81 -26.24 13.09 -28.95
CA GLN A 81 -25.64 13.30 -27.66
C GLN A 81 -26.41 12.52 -26.58
N LEU A 82 -25.70 11.91 -25.65
CA LEU A 82 -26.25 11.35 -24.42
C LEU A 82 -25.75 12.13 -23.23
N THR A 83 -26.63 12.37 -22.26
CA THR A 83 -26.27 12.92 -20.96
C THR A 83 -26.73 11.97 -19.86
N LEU A 84 -25.78 11.52 -19.03
CA LEU A 84 -26.04 10.75 -17.83
C LEU A 84 -25.87 11.66 -16.61
N THR A 85 -26.82 11.59 -15.67
CA THR A 85 -26.75 12.30 -14.39
C THR A 85 -26.93 11.31 -13.26
N TYR A 86 -26.09 11.43 -12.23
CA TYR A 86 -26.12 10.57 -11.04
C TYR A 86 -25.48 11.26 -9.86
N GLN A 87 -25.73 10.73 -8.67
CA GLN A 87 -25.02 11.10 -7.45
C GLN A 87 -24.15 9.93 -6.99
N VAL A 88 -23.05 10.25 -6.30
CA VAL A 88 -22.15 9.28 -5.68
C VAL A 88 -22.08 9.55 -4.19
N TYR A 89 -22.47 8.56 -3.38
CA TYR A 89 -22.29 8.59 -1.94
C TYR A 89 -20.83 8.33 -1.57
N ALA A 90 -20.21 9.27 -0.85
CA ALA A 90 -18.78 9.30 -0.60
C ALA A 90 -18.50 9.39 0.91
N TRP A 91 -18.57 8.26 1.60
CA TRP A 91 -18.30 8.15 3.04
C TRP A 91 -17.31 7.03 3.38
N ASP A 92 -16.33 6.84 2.54
CA ASP A 92 -15.24 5.89 2.81
C ASP A 92 -13.91 6.65 2.85
N LEU A 93 -13.42 6.92 4.07
CA LEU A 93 -12.14 7.60 4.31
C LEU A 93 -10.99 6.63 4.01
N SER A 94 -10.58 6.60 2.76
CA SER A 94 -9.54 5.72 2.25
C SER A 94 -8.85 6.37 1.05
N VAL A 95 -7.56 6.11 0.87
CA VAL A 95 -6.82 6.49 -0.35
C VAL A 95 -7.34 5.79 -1.62
N ARG A 96 -8.28 4.83 -1.50
CA ARG A 96 -8.74 3.93 -2.57
C ARG A 96 -10.17 4.16 -3.04
N THR A 97 -10.89 5.08 -2.44
CA THR A 97 -12.35 5.25 -2.62
C THR A 97 -12.72 6.71 -2.84
N ALA A 98 -13.88 7.12 -2.33
CA ALA A 98 -14.33 8.50 -2.29
C ALA A 98 -14.82 8.88 -0.89
N HIS A 99 -14.47 10.07 -0.45
CA HIS A 99 -14.88 10.67 0.81
C HIS A 99 -15.31 12.12 0.61
N LEU A 100 -16.35 12.54 1.30
CA LEU A 100 -16.81 13.93 1.30
C LEU A 100 -17.48 14.25 2.64
N ASP A 101 -17.04 15.32 3.29
CA ASP A 101 -17.72 15.91 4.44
C ASP A 101 -17.54 17.43 4.46
N MET A 102 -17.85 18.07 5.59
CA MET A 102 -17.68 19.52 5.77
C MET A 102 -16.24 19.96 5.98
N THR A 103 -15.27 19.03 6.01
CA THR A 103 -13.86 19.34 6.23
C THR A 103 -13.03 19.17 4.97
N HIS A 104 -13.33 18.16 4.13
CA HIS A 104 -12.66 17.92 2.85
C HIS A 104 -13.47 17.00 1.94
N GLY A 105 -13.07 16.95 0.66
CA GLY A 105 -13.52 15.98 -0.31
C GLY A 105 -12.33 15.29 -0.97
N PHE A 106 -12.41 13.98 -1.16
CA PHE A 106 -11.42 13.17 -1.86
C PHE A 106 -12.11 12.16 -2.77
N PHE A 107 -11.57 11.90 -3.95
CA PHE A 107 -11.98 10.77 -4.76
C PHE A 107 -10.90 10.27 -5.71
N ASN A 108 -10.91 8.97 -5.97
CA ASN A 108 -10.31 8.38 -7.15
C ASN A 108 -11.34 8.37 -8.29
N GLY A 109 -10.91 8.64 -9.52
CA GLY A 109 -11.82 8.68 -10.67
C GLY A 109 -12.59 7.38 -10.90
N SER A 110 -11.98 6.23 -10.57
CA SER A 110 -12.62 4.91 -10.59
C SER A 110 -13.86 4.77 -9.69
N SER A 111 -13.99 5.64 -8.67
CA SER A 111 -15.13 5.63 -7.74
C SER A 111 -16.28 6.52 -8.19
N VAL A 112 -16.06 7.42 -9.15
CA VAL A 112 -17.03 8.48 -9.50
C VAL A 112 -17.33 8.63 -10.98
N PHE A 113 -16.41 8.26 -11.90
CA PHE A 113 -16.58 8.47 -13.33
C PHE A 113 -16.94 7.16 -14.04
N LEU A 114 -18.13 7.12 -14.66
CA LEU A 114 -18.54 6.02 -15.53
C LEU A 114 -17.66 6.00 -16.80
N ALA A 115 -17.21 4.82 -17.24
CA ALA A 115 -16.63 4.63 -18.55
C ALA A 115 -17.74 4.55 -19.61
N ALA A 116 -17.55 5.16 -20.77
CA ALA A 116 -18.37 4.92 -21.96
C ALA A 116 -17.63 3.95 -22.89
N HIS A 117 -18.16 2.73 -23.05
CA HIS A 117 -17.52 1.70 -23.86
C HIS A 117 -17.35 2.14 -25.32
N GLY A 118 -16.12 1.95 -25.84
CA GLY A 118 -15.71 2.39 -27.17
C GLY A 118 -15.15 3.80 -27.23
N PHE A 119 -15.09 4.52 -26.08
CA PHE A 119 -14.53 5.88 -26.00
C PHE A 119 -13.34 6.00 -25.04
N GLU A 120 -12.88 4.89 -24.47
CA GLU A 120 -11.86 4.85 -23.41
C GLU A 120 -10.52 5.44 -23.85
N ALA A 121 -10.14 5.25 -25.11
CA ALA A 121 -8.87 5.76 -25.67
C ALA A 121 -8.94 7.24 -26.10
N GLY A 122 -10.08 7.90 -25.98
CA GLY A 122 -10.28 9.28 -26.42
C GLY A 122 -10.01 10.32 -25.34
N LEU A 123 -9.94 11.59 -25.75
CA LEU A 123 -9.82 12.72 -24.83
C LEU A 123 -11.06 12.82 -23.91
N HIS A 124 -10.80 12.86 -22.63
CA HIS A 124 -11.77 13.12 -21.57
C HIS A 124 -11.53 14.50 -20.98
N THR A 125 -12.59 15.27 -20.78
CA THR A 125 -12.55 16.58 -20.11
C THR A 125 -13.40 16.54 -18.86
N VAL A 126 -12.96 17.25 -17.81
CA VAL A 126 -13.66 17.29 -16.53
C VAL A 126 -13.77 18.74 -16.06
N THR A 127 -14.98 19.19 -15.79
CA THR A 127 -15.23 20.40 -14.99
C THR A 127 -15.44 20.00 -13.55
N MET A 128 -14.54 20.39 -12.67
CA MET A 128 -14.65 20.22 -11.23
C MET A 128 -15.14 21.53 -10.62
N ALA A 129 -16.37 21.55 -10.12
CA ALA A 129 -17.01 22.74 -9.57
C ALA A 129 -16.82 22.84 -8.06
N ALA A 130 -16.71 24.07 -7.54
CA ALA A 130 -16.64 24.33 -6.11
C ALA A 130 -17.94 23.92 -5.38
N PRO A 131 -17.86 23.55 -4.09
CA PRO A 131 -19.06 23.28 -3.28
C PRO A 131 -20.03 24.46 -3.32
N THR A 132 -21.32 24.16 -3.29
CA THR A 132 -22.38 25.19 -3.21
C THR A 132 -22.63 25.68 -1.78
N GLU A 133 -22.13 24.98 -0.78
CA GLU A 133 -22.24 25.34 0.63
C GLU A 133 -21.39 26.60 0.92
N PRO A 134 -21.97 27.73 1.33
CA PRO A 134 -21.25 29.01 1.47
C PRO A 134 -20.09 28.98 2.48
N SER A 135 -20.14 28.11 3.48
CA SER A 135 -19.07 27.96 4.47
C SER A 135 -17.80 27.28 3.89
N LEU A 136 -17.86 26.73 2.68
CA LEU A 136 -16.78 26.02 2.00
C LEU A 136 -16.21 26.81 0.80
N ASN A 137 -16.53 28.08 0.67
CA ASN A 137 -16.11 28.94 -0.45
C ASN A 137 -14.58 29.14 -0.56
N GLU A 138 -13.83 28.87 0.53
CA GLU A 138 -12.36 28.95 0.56
C GLU A 138 -11.69 27.62 0.20
N TRP A 139 -12.45 26.57 -0.08
CA TRP A 139 -11.88 25.31 -0.52
C TRP A 139 -11.09 25.46 -1.80
N ARG A 140 -10.00 24.72 -1.88
CA ARG A 140 -9.13 24.59 -3.04
C ARG A 140 -9.14 23.15 -3.53
N LEU A 141 -8.61 22.92 -4.72
CA LEU A 141 -8.54 21.62 -5.37
C LEU A 141 -7.11 21.28 -5.77
N ALA A 142 -6.65 20.10 -5.36
CA ALA A 142 -5.36 19.55 -5.73
C ALA A 142 -5.53 18.26 -6.54
N THR A 143 -4.88 18.18 -7.69
CA THR A 143 -4.79 16.99 -8.54
C THR A 143 -3.56 17.12 -9.44
N SER A 144 -3.01 15.99 -9.89
CA SER A 144 -1.97 15.94 -10.91
C SER A 144 -2.52 16.00 -12.35
N MET A 145 -3.85 15.97 -12.52
CA MET A 145 -4.50 16.05 -13.84
C MET A 145 -4.16 17.36 -14.56
N THR A 146 -3.97 17.30 -15.86
CA THR A 146 -3.66 18.49 -16.69
C THR A 146 -4.79 19.50 -16.61
N ARG A 147 -4.46 20.71 -16.16
CA ARG A 147 -5.38 21.84 -15.99
C ARG A 147 -5.40 22.71 -17.26
N LYS A 148 -6.55 23.30 -17.57
CA LYS A 148 -6.71 24.25 -18.68
C LYS A 148 -6.49 25.72 -18.31
N SER A 149 -6.44 26.06 -17.00
CA SER A 149 -6.20 27.42 -16.50
C SER A 149 -4.89 27.51 -15.72
N ASP A 150 -4.36 28.71 -15.56
CA ASP A 150 -3.09 28.97 -14.80
C ASP A 150 -3.30 29.09 -13.30
N ASP A 151 -4.56 29.12 -12.80
CA ASP A 151 -4.85 29.28 -11.38
C ASP A 151 -4.58 27.98 -10.60
N GLU A 152 -3.45 27.91 -9.94
CA GLU A 152 -3.07 26.76 -9.12
C GLU A 152 -4.08 26.48 -8.01
N PHE A 153 -4.42 25.21 -7.83
CA PHE A 153 -5.35 24.73 -6.80
C PHE A 153 -6.76 25.33 -6.86
N ALA A 154 -7.17 25.96 -7.96
CA ALA A 154 -8.55 26.38 -8.16
C ALA A 154 -9.42 25.24 -8.72
N PHE A 155 -10.72 25.31 -8.48
CA PHE A 155 -11.69 24.55 -9.25
C PHE A 155 -11.67 25.00 -10.71
N GLY A 156 -12.16 24.20 -11.65
CA GLY A 156 -12.16 24.56 -13.08
C GLY A 156 -12.12 23.35 -14.00
N GLU A 157 -11.56 23.54 -15.18
CA GLU A 157 -11.51 22.52 -16.24
C GLU A 157 -10.15 21.80 -16.30
N PHE A 158 -10.24 20.49 -16.48
CA PHE A 158 -9.11 19.56 -16.59
C PHE A 158 -9.29 18.62 -17.76
N CYS A 159 -8.21 17.92 -18.16
CA CYS A 159 -8.29 16.92 -19.21
C CYS A 159 -7.34 15.76 -18.96
N ALA A 160 -7.71 14.60 -19.52
CA ALA A 160 -6.92 13.38 -19.59
C ALA A 160 -7.03 12.78 -21.00
N GLN A 161 -5.96 12.16 -21.51
CA GLN A 161 -5.89 11.65 -22.88
C GLN A 161 -6.68 10.34 -23.08
N SER A 162 -7.04 9.67 -21.99
CA SER A 162 -7.80 8.41 -21.97
C SER A 162 -8.58 8.27 -20.68
N TYR A 163 -9.50 7.31 -20.63
CA TYR A 163 -10.20 6.94 -19.40
C TYR A 163 -9.23 6.35 -18.35
N ASP A 164 -8.25 5.55 -18.79
CA ASP A 164 -7.20 5.00 -17.92
C ASP A 164 -6.35 6.09 -17.25
N GLU A 165 -6.04 7.17 -17.99
CA GLU A 165 -5.39 8.34 -17.42
C GLU A 165 -6.32 9.12 -16.47
N LEU A 166 -7.60 9.31 -16.86
CA LEU A 166 -8.59 10.04 -16.06
C LEU A 166 -8.73 9.47 -14.65
N ILE A 167 -8.85 8.16 -14.54
CA ILE A 167 -9.02 7.49 -13.24
C ILE A 167 -7.73 7.37 -12.42
N ASP A 168 -6.58 7.65 -13.03
CA ASP A 168 -5.26 7.62 -12.38
C ASP A 168 -4.84 9.01 -11.82
N HIS A 169 -5.78 9.95 -11.75
CA HIS A 169 -5.60 11.26 -11.13
C HIS A 169 -6.56 11.43 -9.96
N PRO A 170 -6.18 11.07 -8.73
CA PRO A 170 -6.98 11.37 -7.56
C PRO A 170 -7.11 12.88 -7.35
N VAL A 171 -8.17 13.26 -6.66
CA VAL A 171 -8.53 14.66 -6.41
C VAL A 171 -8.73 14.86 -4.92
N GLU A 172 -8.06 15.87 -4.35
CA GLU A 172 -8.26 16.35 -2.99
C GLU A 172 -8.87 17.76 -3.02
N MET A 173 -9.90 17.99 -2.21
CA MET A 173 -10.59 19.27 -2.08
C MET A 173 -10.65 19.68 -0.61
N GLY A 174 -10.34 20.92 -0.27
CA GLY A 174 -10.42 21.39 1.11
C GLY A 174 -9.50 22.55 1.44
N LEU A 175 -9.36 22.81 2.73
CA LEU A 175 -8.39 23.77 3.29
C LEU A 175 -7.11 23.03 3.66
N PHE A 176 -6.29 22.74 2.69
CA PHE A 176 -5.03 22.01 2.88
C PHE A 176 -3.82 22.94 2.99
N THR A 177 -2.80 22.50 3.71
CA THR A 177 -1.46 23.10 3.69
C THR A 177 -0.72 22.62 2.44
N HIS A 178 -0.02 23.55 1.77
CA HIS A 178 0.74 23.27 0.56
C HIS A 178 2.18 23.74 0.71
N ALA A 179 3.12 22.97 0.19
CA ALA A 179 4.51 23.35 -0.05
C ALA A 179 5.02 22.67 -1.32
N SER A 180 6.10 23.21 -1.91
CA SER A 180 6.71 22.64 -3.12
C SER A 180 8.22 22.64 -3.03
N PHE A 181 8.84 21.72 -3.78
CA PHE A 181 10.27 21.62 -3.99
C PHE A 181 10.56 21.17 -5.42
N GLU A 182 11.81 21.28 -5.83
CA GLU A 182 12.28 20.78 -7.11
C GLU A 182 13.28 19.65 -6.90
N ALA A 183 13.10 18.53 -7.62
CA ALA A 183 14.02 17.39 -7.67
C ALA A 183 14.37 17.07 -9.12
N CYS A 184 15.66 17.12 -9.48
CA CYS A 184 16.18 16.86 -10.83
C CYS A 184 15.45 17.65 -11.94
N GLY A 185 15.08 18.92 -11.67
CA GLY A 185 14.39 19.79 -12.63
C GLY A 185 12.87 19.55 -12.71
N VAL A 186 12.30 18.69 -11.88
CA VAL A 186 10.87 18.42 -11.82
C VAL A 186 10.27 19.02 -10.56
N ARG A 187 9.15 19.75 -10.71
CA ARG A 187 8.39 20.29 -9.58
C ARG A 187 7.64 19.18 -8.85
N HIS A 188 7.77 19.20 -7.53
CA HIS A 188 7.02 18.33 -6.61
C HIS A 188 6.21 19.19 -5.66
N ASP A 189 4.95 18.83 -5.47
CA ASP A 189 4.05 19.51 -4.54
C ASP A 189 3.65 18.55 -3.41
N ILE A 190 3.54 19.09 -2.20
CA ILE A 190 3.03 18.39 -1.02
C ILE A 190 1.76 19.09 -0.58
N VAL A 191 0.69 18.33 -0.46
CA VAL A 191 -0.61 18.76 0.07
C VAL A 191 -0.91 17.95 1.31
N LEU A 192 -1.07 18.60 2.47
CA LEU A 192 -1.49 17.97 3.72
C LEU A 192 -2.88 18.47 4.10
N ASN A 193 -3.84 17.56 4.15
CA ASN A 193 -5.18 17.83 4.63
C ASN A 193 -5.37 17.31 6.05
N GLY A 194 -6.21 17.99 6.85
CA GLY A 194 -6.40 17.70 8.26
C GLY A 194 -5.52 18.59 9.16
N ARG A 195 -5.81 18.57 10.47
CA ARG A 195 -5.06 19.40 11.44
C ARG A 195 -3.71 18.78 11.75
N HIS A 196 -2.64 19.52 11.52
CA HIS A 196 -1.28 19.10 11.78
C HIS A 196 -0.39 20.25 12.27
N ARG A 197 0.86 19.93 12.66
CA ARG A 197 1.91 20.88 13.03
C ARG A 197 3.20 20.60 12.26
N ALA A 198 3.07 20.01 11.06
CA ALA A 198 4.21 19.62 10.25
C ALA A 198 5.09 20.81 9.91
N HIS A 199 6.40 20.64 10.04
CA HIS A 199 7.39 21.59 9.57
C HIS A 199 7.64 21.35 8.08
N MET A 200 6.86 22.04 7.23
CA MET A 200 6.86 21.84 5.78
C MET A 200 8.24 21.98 5.13
N PRO A 201 9.11 22.96 5.49
CA PRO A 201 10.46 23.04 4.92
C PRO A 201 11.31 21.78 5.18
N ARG A 202 11.21 21.17 6.37
CA ARG A 202 11.92 19.92 6.69
C ARG A 202 11.38 18.77 5.82
N LEU A 203 10.07 18.66 5.71
CA LEU A 203 9.44 17.62 4.89
C LEU A 203 9.83 17.76 3.42
N CYS A 204 9.83 18.98 2.86
CA CYS A 204 10.31 19.23 1.50
C CYS A 204 11.78 18.82 1.31
N GLN A 205 12.65 19.12 2.28
CA GLN A 205 14.06 18.76 2.21
C GLN A 205 14.25 17.23 2.15
N ASP A 206 13.57 16.50 3.03
CA ASP A 206 13.74 15.06 3.15
C ASP A 206 13.14 14.32 1.94
N LEU A 207 11.94 14.70 1.49
CA LEU A 207 11.33 14.13 0.28
C LEU A 207 12.12 14.46 -0.98
N LYS A 208 12.72 15.67 -1.06
CA LYS A 208 13.60 16.03 -2.18
C LYS A 208 14.76 15.03 -2.29
N ALA A 209 15.42 14.68 -1.20
CA ALA A 209 16.54 13.74 -1.20
C ALA A 209 16.12 12.36 -1.72
N ILE A 210 14.96 11.86 -1.28
CA ILE A 210 14.39 10.57 -1.75
C ILE A 210 14.07 10.64 -3.26
N CYS A 211 13.34 11.67 -3.69
CA CYS A 211 12.92 11.82 -5.08
C CYS A 211 14.12 11.96 -6.03
N GLU A 212 15.12 12.76 -5.66
CA GLU A 212 16.34 12.90 -6.47
C GLU A 212 17.08 11.59 -6.64
N TYR A 213 17.17 10.79 -5.56
CA TYR A 213 17.83 9.50 -5.63
C TYR A 213 17.09 8.56 -6.59
N GLN A 214 15.78 8.45 -6.48
CA GLN A 214 14.97 7.57 -7.32
C GLN A 214 15.00 8.00 -8.80
N ILE A 215 14.90 9.31 -9.09
CA ILE A 215 15.02 9.79 -10.46
C ILE A 215 16.40 9.44 -11.04
N LYS A 216 17.48 9.60 -10.27
CA LYS A 216 18.84 9.27 -10.72
C LYS A 216 19.04 7.77 -10.95
N LEU A 217 18.38 6.91 -10.17
CA LEU A 217 18.43 5.46 -10.32
C LEU A 217 17.88 5.01 -11.69
N PHE A 218 16.74 5.54 -12.11
CA PHE A 218 16.12 5.19 -13.39
C PHE A 218 16.61 6.04 -14.56
N GLY A 219 17.27 7.16 -14.28
CA GLY A 219 17.77 8.13 -15.24
C GLY A 219 16.79 9.27 -15.54
N THR A 220 17.35 10.38 -16.00
CA THR A 220 16.59 11.57 -16.42
C THR A 220 16.23 11.49 -17.92
N PRO A 221 15.07 12.07 -18.33
CA PRO A 221 14.09 12.77 -17.52
C PRO A 221 13.23 11.82 -16.67
N ALA A 222 12.66 12.33 -15.58
CA ALA A 222 11.61 11.61 -14.84
C ALA A 222 10.39 11.37 -15.75
N PRO A 223 9.58 10.31 -15.51
CA PRO A 223 8.46 9.98 -16.39
C PRO A 223 7.21 10.84 -16.19
N PHE A 224 7.34 11.99 -15.55
CA PHE A 224 6.29 12.97 -15.29
C PHE A 224 6.90 14.40 -15.27
N GLU A 225 6.09 15.40 -15.63
CA GLU A 225 6.50 16.81 -15.62
C GLU A 225 6.31 17.48 -14.26
N ARG A 226 5.41 16.94 -13.44
CA ARG A 226 5.10 17.36 -12.07
C ARG A 226 4.69 16.15 -11.25
N TYR A 227 4.98 16.16 -9.93
CA TYR A 227 4.51 15.11 -9.01
C TYR A 227 3.79 15.70 -7.81
N LEU A 228 2.74 15.03 -7.31
CA LEU A 228 1.91 15.52 -6.21
C LEU A 228 1.76 14.47 -5.11
N PHE A 229 2.25 14.78 -3.91
CA PHE A 229 1.97 14.02 -2.69
C PHE A 229 0.71 14.61 -2.02
N MET A 230 -0.37 13.82 -1.93
CA MET A 230 -1.60 14.20 -1.24
C MET A 230 -1.75 13.36 0.02
N THR A 231 -1.71 13.98 1.20
CA THR A 231 -1.75 13.26 2.48
C THR A 231 -2.92 13.70 3.33
N THR A 232 -3.78 12.78 3.73
CA THR A 232 -4.77 12.97 4.79
C THR A 232 -4.15 12.65 6.15
N VAL A 233 -4.12 13.64 7.05
CA VAL A 233 -3.52 13.55 8.39
C VAL A 233 -4.58 13.22 9.42
N LEU A 234 -4.43 12.08 10.10
CA LEU A 234 -5.37 11.56 11.08
C LEU A 234 -4.74 11.47 12.49
N ASP A 235 -5.53 11.04 13.46
CA ASP A 235 -5.02 10.64 14.77
C ASP A 235 -4.23 9.32 14.68
N ASN A 236 -4.81 8.34 14.00
CA ASN A 236 -4.19 7.08 13.66
C ASN A 236 -4.54 6.71 12.22
N GLY A 237 -3.56 6.75 11.34
CA GLY A 237 -3.72 6.47 9.92
C GLY A 237 -2.44 5.96 9.29
N PHE A 238 -2.58 5.04 8.36
CA PHE A 238 -1.51 4.55 7.51
C PHE A 238 -2.10 4.00 6.21
N GLY A 239 -1.53 4.39 5.10
CA GLY A 239 -1.89 3.86 3.79
C GLY A 239 -1.37 4.73 2.66
N GLY A 240 -1.11 4.10 1.53
CA GLY A 240 -0.74 4.75 0.29
C GLY A 240 -1.46 4.14 -0.90
N LEU A 241 -1.50 4.88 -1.98
CA LEU A 241 -1.91 4.42 -3.29
C LEU A 241 -1.16 5.22 -4.35
N GLU A 242 -0.48 4.48 -5.17
CA GLU A 242 0.35 4.98 -6.25
C GLU A 242 -0.45 5.40 -7.48
N HIS A 243 0.01 6.49 -8.11
CA HIS A 243 -0.46 6.98 -9.41
C HIS A 243 0.72 7.38 -10.29
N ARG A 244 0.51 7.60 -11.60
CA ARG A 244 1.60 7.91 -12.55
C ARG A 244 2.36 9.18 -12.24
N ALA A 245 1.70 10.18 -11.66
CA ALA A 245 2.26 11.51 -11.39
C ALA A 245 1.81 12.06 -10.03
N SER A 246 1.32 11.20 -9.13
CA SER A 246 0.91 11.56 -7.78
C SER A 246 0.81 10.32 -6.90
N THR A 247 0.62 10.55 -5.61
CA THR A 247 0.21 9.52 -4.66
C THR A 247 -0.80 10.08 -3.68
N ALA A 248 -1.76 9.23 -3.28
CA ALA A 248 -2.67 9.51 -2.18
C ALA A 248 -2.20 8.75 -0.93
N LEU A 249 -2.04 9.47 0.18
CA LEU A 249 -1.44 8.97 1.41
C LEU A 249 -2.35 9.24 2.61
N MET A 250 -2.24 8.40 3.63
CA MET A 250 -2.77 8.62 4.97
C MET A 250 -1.66 8.41 5.99
N CYS A 251 -1.52 9.31 6.96
CA CYS A 251 -0.57 9.17 8.05
C CYS A 251 -1.16 9.62 9.39
N SER A 252 -0.53 9.19 10.46
CA SER A 252 -0.83 9.72 11.79
C SER A 252 -0.16 11.08 11.98
N ARG A 253 -0.77 11.95 12.76
CA ARG A 253 -0.25 13.30 13.04
C ARG A 253 1.16 13.29 13.65
N LYS A 254 1.49 12.24 14.41
CA LYS A 254 2.80 12.04 15.03
C LYS A 254 3.90 11.65 14.04
N ASP A 255 3.52 11.19 12.84
CA ASP A 255 4.44 10.74 11.80
C ASP A 255 5.08 11.90 11.03
N LEU A 256 4.73 13.15 11.35
CA LEU A 256 5.21 14.34 10.65
C LEU A 256 6.26 15.11 11.47
N PRO A 257 7.28 15.72 10.83
CA PRO A 257 8.35 16.43 11.54
C PRO A 257 7.83 17.73 12.15
N LEU A 258 8.22 18.04 13.38
CA LEU A 258 7.75 19.25 14.10
C LEU A 258 8.72 20.45 13.99
N SER A 259 9.97 20.24 13.58
CA SER A 259 10.99 21.28 13.41
C SER A 259 12.02 20.87 12.36
N MET A 260 12.88 21.81 11.96
CA MET A 260 13.97 21.52 11.02
C MET A 260 14.96 20.49 11.61
N ASP A 261 15.24 20.56 12.90
CA ASP A 261 16.21 19.70 13.58
C ASP A 261 15.56 18.48 14.25
N ALA A 262 14.29 18.19 13.97
CA ALA A 262 13.61 17.02 14.51
C ALA A 262 14.36 15.74 14.08
N PRO A 263 14.66 14.81 15.01
CA PRO A 263 15.26 13.53 14.65
C PRO A 263 14.29 12.71 13.80
N ILE A 264 14.82 11.92 12.88
CA ILE A 264 14.02 10.92 12.15
C ILE A 264 13.81 9.74 13.09
N ASN A 265 12.76 9.83 13.91
CA ASN A 265 12.31 8.77 14.78
C ASN A 265 11.52 7.71 13.99
N ASN A 266 11.11 6.62 14.63
CA ASN A 266 10.39 5.52 13.98
C ASN A 266 9.08 5.98 13.31
N ASP A 267 8.33 6.89 13.93
CA ASP A 267 7.08 7.39 13.38
C ASP A 267 7.33 8.18 12.08
N TYR A 268 8.25 9.15 12.10
CA TYR A 268 8.58 9.95 10.90
C TYR A 268 9.26 9.10 9.83
N ARG A 269 10.11 8.16 10.21
CA ARG A 269 10.72 7.18 9.30
C ARG A 269 9.65 6.39 8.53
N THR A 270 8.61 5.91 9.22
CA THR A 270 7.48 5.20 8.60
C THR A 270 6.80 6.02 7.51
N TYR A 271 6.59 7.32 7.73
CA TYR A 271 6.01 8.20 6.71
C TYR A 271 6.96 8.43 5.53
N LEU A 272 8.26 8.60 5.77
CA LEU A 272 9.26 8.76 4.71
C LEU A 272 9.38 7.50 3.85
N SER A 273 9.38 6.31 4.48
CA SER A 273 9.38 5.02 3.76
C SER A 273 8.10 4.85 2.94
N LEU A 274 6.93 5.21 3.47
CA LEU A 274 5.68 5.20 2.72
C LEU A 274 5.75 6.14 1.50
N CYS A 275 6.21 7.36 1.66
CA CYS A 275 6.40 8.28 0.54
C CYS A 275 7.40 7.73 -0.50
N SER A 276 8.49 7.09 -0.04
CA SER A 276 9.48 6.44 -0.90
C SER A 276 8.88 5.28 -1.69
N HIS A 277 8.08 4.43 -1.06
CA HIS A 277 7.37 3.30 -1.65
C HIS A 277 6.44 3.77 -2.79
N GLU A 278 5.54 4.68 -2.48
CA GLU A 278 4.55 5.19 -3.44
C GLU A 278 5.21 5.96 -4.60
N TYR A 279 6.30 6.67 -4.32
CA TYR A 279 7.05 7.37 -5.37
C TYR A 279 7.78 6.40 -6.31
N PHE A 280 8.34 5.30 -5.79
CA PHE A 280 9.00 4.25 -6.57
C PHE A 280 8.03 3.59 -7.55
N HIS A 281 6.78 3.47 -7.17
CA HIS A 281 5.72 2.97 -8.04
C HIS A 281 5.50 3.79 -9.31
N SER A 282 5.97 5.04 -9.39
CA SER A 282 5.96 5.80 -10.65
C SER A 282 6.66 5.04 -11.78
N TRP A 283 7.66 4.24 -11.46
CA TRP A 283 8.35 3.33 -12.37
C TRP A 283 7.83 1.90 -12.23
N ASN A 284 7.94 1.34 -11.04
CA ASN A 284 7.62 -0.06 -10.73
C ASN A 284 6.18 -0.19 -10.27
N VAL A 285 5.36 -0.53 -11.10
CA VAL A 285 3.99 -0.92 -11.43
C VAL A 285 3.25 0.09 -12.31
N LYS A 286 3.48 1.37 -12.20
CA LYS A 286 2.73 2.29 -13.07
C LYS A 286 3.23 2.27 -14.52
N ARG A 287 4.48 1.87 -14.76
CA ARG A 287 5.08 1.78 -16.10
C ARG A 287 5.76 0.44 -16.38
N ILE A 288 6.59 -0.08 -15.46
CA ILE A 288 7.04 -1.47 -15.45
C ILE A 288 5.90 -2.28 -14.84
N LYS A 289 5.19 -3.09 -15.58
CA LYS A 289 4.00 -3.83 -15.12
C LYS A 289 3.81 -5.17 -15.82
N PRO A 290 3.05 -6.11 -15.25
CA PRO A 290 2.74 -7.38 -15.92
C PRO A 290 2.02 -7.14 -17.25
N GLU A 291 2.24 -7.99 -18.22
CA GLU A 291 1.55 -7.91 -19.53
C GLU A 291 0.02 -8.00 -19.40
N CYS A 292 -0.48 -8.75 -18.39
CA CYS A 292 -1.93 -8.84 -18.13
C CYS A 292 -2.55 -7.53 -17.62
N PHE A 293 -1.75 -6.51 -17.26
CA PHE A 293 -2.21 -5.17 -16.91
C PHE A 293 -2.12 -4.18 -18.10
N LEU A 294 -1.90 -4.67 -19.32
CA LEU A 294 -1.82 -3.86 -20.52
C LEU A 294 -2.83 -4.32 -21.60
N PRO A 295 -4.04 -3.72 -21.67
CA PRO A 295 -4.63 -2.74 -20.73
C PRO A 295 -5.18 -3.39 -19.46
N TYR A 296 -5.46 -2.59 -18.45
CA TYR A 296 -6.18 -3.05 -17.25
C TYR A 296 -7.60 -3.52 -17.60
N GLN A 297 -8.03 -4.63 -16.98
CA GLN A 297 -9.39 -5.13 -16.99
C GLN A 297 -10.05 -4.73 -15.67
N LEU A 298 -10.89 -3.68 -15.67
CA LEU A 298 -11.38 -3.06 -14.43
C LEU A 298 -12.72 -3.60 -13.94
N GLU A 299 -13.38 -4.46 -14.73
CA GLU A 299 -14.67 -5.07 -14.40
C GLU A 299 -14.56 -6.31 -13.52
N ALA A 300 -13.41 -6.98 -13.54
CA ALA A 300 -13.13 -8.21 -12.81
C ALA A 300 -11.68 -8.27 -12.36
N GLU A 301 -11.35 -9.23 -11.50
CA GLU A 301 -9.99 -9.47 -11.03
C GLU A 301 -9.06 -9.86 -12.18
N THR A 302 -7.84 -9.34 -12.16
CA THR A 302 -6.78 -9.73 -13.08
C THR A 302 -5.64 -10.39 -12.28
N TYR A 303 -5.50 -11.69 -12.43
CA TYR A 303 -4.57 -12.49 -11.64
C TYR A 303 -3.17 -12.47 -12.24
N THR A 304 -2.15 -12.34 -11.38
CA THR A 304 -0.74 -12.43 -11.74
C THR A 304 0.07 -13.03 -10.59
N PRO A 305 1.06 -13.89 -10.86
CA PRO A 305 1.99 -14.37 -9.83
C PRO A 305 3.13 -13.38 -9.56
N GLN A 306 3.13 -12.20 -10.19
CA GLN A 306 4.26 -11.27 -10.20
C GLN A 306 4.16 -10.12 -9.17
N LEU A 307 3.14 -10.06 -8.28
CA LEU A 307 3.02 -8.93 -7.34
C LEU A 307 4.23 -8.80 -6.41
N TRP A 308 4.95 -9.89 -6.14
CA TRP A 308 6.22 -9.84 -5.42
C TRP A 308 7.26 -8.93 -6.09
N ALA A 309 7.28 -8.86 -7.42
CA ALA A 309 8.20 -8.02 -8.17
C ALA A 309 7.79 -6.53 -8.12
N TYR A 310 6.50 -6.25 -8.04
CA TYR A 310 5.99 -4.88 -8.04
C TYR A 310 5.88 -4.29 -6.63
N GLU A 311 5.50 -5.12 -5.66
CA GLU A 311 5.34 -4.70 -4.27
C GLU A 311 6.53 -5.11 -3.41
N GLY A 312 7.03 -6.35 -3.60
CA GLY A 312 8.16 -6.84 -2.80
C GLY A 312 9.48 -6.14 -3.14
N ILE A 313 9.80 -5.94 -4.43
CA ILE A 313 10.97 -5.14 -4.82
C ILE A 313 10.80 -3.70 -4.34
N THR A 314 9.62 -3.10 -4.49
CA THR A 314 9.34 -1.74 -4.00
C THR A 314 9.51 -1.66 -2.49
N SER A 315 9.05 -2.67 -1.73
CA SER A 315 9.23 -2.77 -0.27
C SER A 315 10.68 -3.04 0.17
N TYR A 316 11.52 -3.56 -0.70
CA TYR A 316 12.96 -3.59 -0.47
C TYR A 316 13.58 -2.20 -0.65
N TYR A 317 13.16 -1.50 -1.70
CA TYR A 317 13.71 -0.19 -2.02
C TYR A 317 13.19 0.94 -1.12
N ASP A 318 11.96 0.89 -0.63
CA ASP A 318 11.37 2.00 0.12
C ASP A 318 12.23 2.41 1.31
N ASP A 319 12.63 1.44 2.14
CA ASP A 319 13.52 1.64 3.28
C ASP A 319 14.99 1.85 2.83
N PHE A 320 15.46 1.07 1.87
CA PHE A 320 16.84 1.18 1.38
C PHE A 320 17.14 2.54 0.75
N LEU A 321 16.18 3.13 0.06
CA LEU A 321 16.35 4.45 -0.55
C LEU A 321 16.31 5.57 0.48
N THR A 322 15.66 5.43 1.62
CA THR A 322 15.78 6.39 2.72
C THR A 322 17.20 6.42 3.29
N TYR A 323 17.86 5.25 3.37
CA TYR A 323 19.27 5.16 3.71
C TYR A 323 20.16 5.77 2.61
N ARG A 324 19.98 5.37 1.36
CA ARG A 324 20.77 5.88 0.22
C ARG A 324 20.63 7.40 0.03
N ALA A 325 19.46 7.96 0.36
CA ALA A 325 19.23 9.41 0.37
C ALA A 325 19.89 10.13 1.55
N GLY A 326 20.50 9.40 2.48
CA GLY A 326 21.23 9.98 3.63
C GLY A 326 20.34 10.40 4.80
N LEU A 327 19.11 9.90 4.86
CA LEU A 327 18.15 10.28 5.91
C LEU A 327 18.31 9.43 7.17
N VAL A 328 18.69 8.17 7.02
CA VAL A 328 18.94 7.25 8.14
C VAL A 328 20.36 6.68 8.05
N ASP A 329 20.89 6.20 9.18
CA ASP A 329 22.19 5.52 9.25
C ASP A 329 22.09 4.01 8.98
N GLU A 330 23.25 3.34 8.90
CA GLU A 330 23.34 1.91 8.62
C GLU A 330 22.55 1.05 9.62
N GLN A 331 22.67 1.36 10.92
CA GLN A 331 21.98 0.58 11.95
C GLN A 331 20.48 0.78 11.90
N SER A 332 20.02 2.01 11.66
CA SER A 332 18.59 2.30 11.46
C SER A 332 18.01 1.52 10.28
N TYR A 333 18.73 1.43 9.17
CA TYR A 333 18.30 0.60 8.02
C TYR A 333 18.28 -0.89 8.37
N LEU A 334 19.30 -1.40 9.06
CA LEU A 334 19.30 -2.80 9.50
C LEU A 334 18.19 -3.10 10.50
N ASP A 335 17.81 -2.15 11.33
CA ASP A 335 16.65 -2.31 12.24
C ASP A 335 15.33 -2.39 11.45
N MET A 336 15.13 -1.56 10.41
CA MET A 336 13.97 -1.64 9.52
C MET A 336 13.92 -2.98 8.78
N LEU A 337 15.05 -3.45 8.28
CA LEU A 337 15.16 -4.75 7.65
C LEU A 337 14.89 -5.89 8.65
N SER A 338 15.33 -5.76 9.90
CA SER A 338 15.03 -6.72 10.98
C SER A 338 13.53 -6.81 11.26
N GLU A 339 12.79 -5.70 11.18
CA GLU A 339 11.32 -5.68 11.28
C GLU A 339 10.69 -6.50 10.16
N THR A 340 11.15 -6.35 8.92
CA THR A 340 10.68 -7.10 7.75
C THR A 340 10.94 -8.59 7.90
N PHE A 341 12.15 -8.98 8.30
CA PHE A 341 12.48 -10.38 8.65
C PHE A 341 11.56 -10.91 9.74
N THR A 342 11.37 -10.17 10.83
CA THR A 342 10.57 -10.60 11.97
C THR A 342 9.11 -10.85 11.57
N ARG A 343 8.51 -10.00 10.74
CA ARG A 343 7.16 -10.19 10.19
C ARG A 343 7.04 -11.52 9.42
N VAL A 344 8.04 -11.86 8.63
CA VAL A 344 8.08 -13.12 7.87
C VAL A 344 8.27 -14.31 8.81
N TYR A 345 9.26 -14.26 9.71
CA TYR A 345 9.61 -15.40 10.58
C TYR A 345 8.52 -15.74 11.61
N ARG A 346 7.73 -14.76 12.06
CA ARG A 346 6.58 -14.99 12.94
C ARG A 346 5.35 -15.57 12.24
N SER A 347 5.24 -15.41 10.92
CA SER A 347 4.11 -15.97 10.18
C SER A 347 4.27 -17.47 9.96
N GLN A 348 3.35 -18.27 10.49
CA GLN A 348 3.28 -19.71 10.18
C GLN A 348 2.83 -19.97 8.72
N GLY A 349 2.18 -18.99 8.11
CA GLY A 349 1.78 -19.01 6.70
C GLY A 349 2.96 -19.15 5.74
N ARG A 350 4.20 -18.75 6.16
CA ARG A 350 5.43 -18.90 5.36
C ARG A 350 5.72 -20.36 4.98
N PHE A 351 5.24 -21.33 5.76
CA PHE A 351 5.38 -22.76 5.51
C PHE A 351 4.20 -23.37 4.72
N LYS A 352 3.20 -22.57 4.38
CA LYS A 352 1.96 -23.02 3.74
C LYS A 352 1.69 -22.38 2.39
N GLN A 353 2.26 -21.20 2.14
CA GLN A 353 2.02 -20.42 0.94
C GLN A 353 3.34 -19.94 0.35
N SER A 354 3.55 -20.15 -0.95
CA SER A 354 4.69 -19.62 -1.68
C SER A 354 4.51 -18.12 -1.99
N ILE A 355 5.58 -17.44 -2.41
CA ILE A 355 5.53 -16.02 -2.78
C ILE A 355 4.66 -15.80 -4.02
N LYS A 356 4.77 -16.66 -5.04
CA LYS A 356 3.92 -16.61 -6.24
C LYS A 356 2.45 -16.90 -5.92
N ASP A 357 2.18 -17.88 -5.06
CA ASP A 357 0.80 -18.17 -4.62
C ASP A 357 0.21 -17.00 -3.82
N SER A 358 1.02 -16.34 -2.98
CA SER A 358 0.63 -15.13 -2.26
C SER A 358 0.27 -13.99 -3.22
N SER A 359 1.07 -13.77 -4.26
CA SER A 359 0.82 -12.78 -5.31
C SER A 359 -0.48 -13.10 -6.08
N PHE A 360 -0.63 -14.33 -6.55
CA PHE A 360 -1.79 -14.76 -7.33
C PHE A 360 -3.10 -14.68 -6.55
N ASN A 361 -3.07 -15.06 -5.27
CA ASN A 361 -4.24 -15.06 -4.38
C ASN A 361 -4.42 -13.75 -3.59
N ALA A 362 -3.75 -12.67 -3.98
CA ALA A 362 -3.85 -11.37 -3.30
C ALA A 362 -5.31 -10.92 -3.12
N TRP A 363 -6.13 -11.05 -4.17
CA TRP A 363 -7.54 -10.65 -4.23
C TRP A 363 -8.43 -11.20 -3.13
N THR A 364 -8.19 -12.45 -2.73
CA THR A 364 -9.06 -13.18 -1.81
C THR A 364 -8.41 -13.45 -0.46
N LYS A 365 -7.08 -13.55 -0.40
CA LYS A 365 -6.34 -13.86 0.83
C LYS A 365 -5.71 -12.61 1.44
N PHE A 366 -4.80 -11.92 0.73
CA PHE A 366 -4.03 -10.84 1.31
C PHE A 366 -4.89 -9.58 1.57
N TYR A 367 -5.76 -9.20 0.63
CA TYR A 367 -6.64 -8.04 0.80
C TYR A 367 -7.89 -8.30 1.65
N LYS A 368 -8.19 -9.57 1.95
CA LYS A 368 -9.34 -9.99 2.78
C LYS A 368 -8.88 -10.82 3.98
N GLN A 369 -7.83 -10.34 4.66
CA GLN A 369 -7.28 -11.01 5.85
C GLN A 369 -8.30 -11.08 6.97
N ASP A 370 -8.27 -12.20 7.69
CA ASP A 370 -9.00 -12.48 8.91
C ASP A 370 -8.05 -12.79 10.08
N GLU A 371 -8.59 -13.23 11.19
CA GLU A 371 -7.82 -13.59 12.39
C GLU A 371 -6.88 -14.79 12.19
N ASN A 372 -7.08 -15.58 11.13
CA ASN A 372 -6.24 -16.74 10.78
C ASN A 372 -5.10 -16.42 9.82
N ALA A 373 -4.98 -15.18 9.34
CA ALA A 373 -4.01 -14.80 8.33
C ALA A 373 -2.57 -15.21 8.70
N GLN A 374 -2.14 -14.99 9.95
CA GLN A 374 -0.80 -15.36 10.41
C GLN A 374 -0.49 -16.87 10.33
N ASN A 375 -1.53 -17.72 10.32
CA ASN A 375 -1.40 -19.19 10.25
C ASN A 375 -1.48 -19.72 8.82
N ALA A 376 -1.96 -18.95 7.86
CA ALA A 376 -2.38 -19.43 6.56
C ALA A 376 -1.68 -18.77 5.37
N ILE A 377 -1.31 -17.49 5.48
CA ILE A 377 -0.77 -16.72 4.37
C ILE A 377 0.59 -16.12 4.69
N ILE A 378 1.35 -15.83 3.63
CA ILE A 378 2.55 -15.00 3.69
C ILE A 378 2.36 -13.74 2.85
N SER A 379 2.99 -12.64 3.23
CA SER A 379 2.94 -11.41 2.46
C SER A 379 3.94 -11.42 1.31
N TYR A 380 3.47 -11.23 0.08
CA TYR A 380 4.32 -10.99 -1.08
C TYR A 380 5.07 -9.64 -1.00
N TYR A 381 4.61 -8.70 -0.16
CA TYR A 381 5.39 -7.50 0.19
C TYR A 381 6.64 -7.87 0.98
N THR A 382 6.48 -8.44 2.17
CA THR A 382 7.60 -8.66 3.10
C THR A 382 8.49 -9.83 2.69
N LYS A 383 7.92 -11.02 2.34
CA LYS A 383 8.73 -12.14 1.84
C LYS A 383 9.29 -11.83 0.46
N GLY A 384 8.57 -11.04 -0.37
CA GLY A 384 9.06 -10.53 -1.64
C GLY A 384 10.22 -9.55 -1.47
N ALA A 385 10.20 -8.67 -0.45
CA ALA A 385 11.33 -7.80 -0.12
C ALA A 385 12.57 -8.59 0.30
N LEU A 386 12.40 -9.66 1.09
CA LEU A 386 13.51 -10.56 1.43
C LEU A 386 14.04 -11.31 0.19
N PHE A 387 13.19 -11.66 -0.76
CA PHE A 387 13.62 -12.24 -2.02
C PHE A 387 14.37 -11.22 -2.89
N ALA A 388 13.94 -9.96 -2.92
CA ALA A 388 14.64 -8.86 -3.59
C ALA A 388 16.04 -8.64 -2.97
N LEU A 389 16.15 -8.65 -1.64
CA LEU A 389 17.42 -8.62 -0.92
C LEU A 389 18.31 -9.82 -1.29
N TYR A 390 17.73 -11.01 -1.39
CA TYR A 390 18.44 -12.21 -1.80
C TYR A 390 19.05 -12.06 -3.20
N LEU A 391 18.30 -11.53 -4.16
CA LEU A 391 18.79 -11.26 -5.51
C LEU A 391 19.87 -10.17 -5.50
N ASP A 392 19.70 -9.08 -4.74
CA ASP A 392 20.68 -7.99 -4.67
C ASP A 392 22.03 -8.49 -4.12
N LEU A 393 22.00 -9.20 -2.98
CA LEU A 393 23.22 -9.73 -2.37
C LEU A 393 23.88 -10.82 -3.23
N THR A 394 23.10 -11.68 -3.89
CA THR A 394 23.63 -12.71 -4.81
C THR A 394 24.31 -12.06 -6.02
N LEU A 395 23.69 -11.07 -6.65
CA LEU A 395 24.29 -10.32 -7.75
C LEU A 395 25.62 -9.71 -7.32
N ARG A 396 25.66 -9.01 -6.18
CA ARG A 396 26.90 -8.40 -5.65
C ARG A 396 27.98 -9.42 -5.35
N SER A 397 27.63 -10.53 -4.69
CA SER A 397 28.58 -11.59 -4.32
C SER A 397 29.16 -12.27 -5.56
N GLU A 398 28.32 -12.83 -6.44
CA GLU A 398 28.77 -13.61 -7.60
C GLU A 398 29.46 -12.75 -8.68
N THR A 399 29.12 -11.46 -8.79
CA THR A 399 29.74 -10.57 -9.78
C THR A 399 30.81 -9.66 -9.22
N GLN A 400 31.20 -9.86 -7.95
CA GLN A 400 32.19 -9.03 -7.26
C GLN A 400 31.84 -7.53 -7.26
N GLY A 401 30.55 -7.24 -7.06
CA GLY A 401 29.99 -5.89 -7.01
C GLY A 401 29.76 -5.23 -8.38
N LYS A 402 29.96 -5.97 -9.49
CA LYS A 402 29.73 -5.42 -10.84
C LYS A 402 28.27 -5.13 -11.11
N TYR A 403 27.37 -5.99 -10.64
CA TYR A 403 25.94 -5.86 -10.80
C TYR A 403 25.22 -5.94 -9.45
N ASN A 404 24.07 -5.30 -9.38
CA ASN A 404 23.18 -5.29 -8.23
C ASN A 404 21.71 -5.19 -8.69
N LEU A 405 20.77 -5.04 -7.78
CA LEU A 405 19.36 -4.99 -8.13
C LEU A 405 18.95 -3.72 -8.92
N ASP A 406 19.73 -2.62 -8.82
CA ASP A 406 19.50 -1.41 -9.62
C ASP A 406 19.64 -1.70 -11.12
N ASP A 407 20.55 -2.61 -11.50
CA ASP A 407 20.72 -3.02 -12.91
C ASP A 407 19.49 -3.75 -13.42
N LEU A 408 18.89 -4.64 -12.63
CA LEU A 408 17.60 -5.25 -12.98
C LEU A 408 16.52 -4.19 -13.24
N MET A 409 16.38 -3.23 -12.33
CA MET A 409 15.35 -2.19 -12.44
C MET A 409 15.58 -1.28 -13.65
N THR A 410 16.83 -0.91 -13.91
CA THR A 410 17.21 -0.11 -15.08
C THR A 410 16.93 -0.84 -16.39
N ILE A 411 17.22 -2.14 -16.45
CA ILE A 411 16.93 -2.98 -17.63
C ILE A 411 15.41 -3.08 -17.85
N LEU A 412 14.64 -3.34 -16.79
CA LEU A 412 13.17 -3.38 -16.87
C LEU A 412 12.60 -2.05 -17.36
N TRP A 413 13.15 -0.94 -16.90
CA TRP A 413 12.77 0.39 -17.36
C TRP A 413 13.03 0.57 -18.86
N GLN A 414 14.25 0.27 -19.31
CA GLN A 414 14.69 0.52 -20.69
C GLN A 414 14.09 -0.45 -21.71
N GLU A 415 14.04 -1.75 -21.38
CA GLU A 415 13.67 -2.80 -22.33
C GLU A 415 12.17 -3.14 -22.30
N TYR A 416 11.45 -2.76 -21.24
CA TYR A 416 10.01 -3.03 -21.10
C TYR A 416 9.17 -1.75 -21.03
N ALA A 417 9.34 -0.94 -20.00
CA ALA A 417 8.48 0.23 -19.79
C ALA A 417 8.57 1.26 -20.93
N LEU A 418 9.79 1.66 -21.32
CA LEU A 418 10.00 2.61 -22.43
C LEU A 418 9.59 2.04 -23.80
N GLN A 419 9.46 0.71 -23.91
CA GLN A 419 8.98 0.04 -25.10
C GLN A 419 7.47 -0.27 -25.05
N ASN A 420 6.77 0.20 -24.01
CA ASN A 420 5.36 -0.11 -23.75
C ASN A 420 5.06 -1.62 -23.76
N ARG A 421 5.96 -2.41 -23.17
CA ARG A 421 5.87 -3.87 -23.06
C ARG A 421 5.64 -4.26 -21.62
N GLY A 422 4.73 -5.20 -21.38
CA GLY A 422 4.55 -5.83 -20.08
C GLY A 422 5.59 -6.92 -19.81
N THR A 423 5.79 -7.26 -18.55
CA THR A 423 6.67 -8.35 -18.14
C THR A 423 5.93 -9.68 -18.15
N THR A 424 6.57 -10.74 -18.65
CA THR A 424 6.11 -12.12 -18.48
C THR A 424 6.57 -12.68 -17.13
N ASP A 425 6.04 -13.84 -16.75
CA ASP A 425 6.37 -14.47 -15.46
C ASP A 425 7.87 -14.81 -15.31
N GLU A 426 8.56 -15.09 -16.43
CA GLU A 426 9.98 -15.42 -16.43
C GLU A 426 10.91 -14.22 -16.69
N CYS A 427 10.34 -13.04 -16.93
CA CYS A 427 11.11 -11.87 -17.34
C CYS A 427 12.24 -11.52 -16.36
N HIS A 428 11.93 -11.46 -15.08
CA HIS A 428 12.90 -11.13 -14.02
C HIS A 428 14.01 -12.18 -13.94
N GLN A 429 13.67 -13.46 -14.01
CA GLN A 429 14.64 -14.54 -14.00
C GLN A 429 15.61 -14.43 -15.18
N ARG A 430 15.11 -14.26 -16.41
CA ARG A 430 15.94 -14.13 -17.62
C ARG A 430 16.91 -12.95 -17.56
N ILE A 431 16.50 -11.83 -16.94
CA ILE A 431 17.40 -10.69 -16.76
C ILE A 431 18.49 -11.03 -15.74
N ILE A 432 18.16 -11.65 -14.62
CA ILE A 432 19.14 -12.08 -13.61
C ILE A 432 20.11 -13.12 -14.19
N GLU A 433 19.62 -14.09 -14.97
CA GLU A 433 20.47 -15.06 -15.70
C GLU A 433 21.46 -14.36 -16.64
N ARG A 434 21.02 -13.33 -17.34
CA ARG A 434 21.88 -12.52 -18.21
C ARG A 434 22.97 -11.78 -17.42
N LEU A 435 22.64 -11.23 -16.25
CA LEU A 435 23.57 -10.50 -15.39
C LEU A 435 24.58 -11.44 -14.72
N LEU A 436 24.15 -12.61 -14.26
CA LEU A 436 25.01 -13.62 -13.62
C LEU A 436 25.77 -14.50 -14.62
N GLY A 437 25.29 -14.61 -15.87
CA GLY A 437 25.89 -15.47 -16.88
C GLY A 437 25.67 -16.97 -16.64
N ARG A 438 24.67 -17.33 -15.85
CA ARG A 438 24.30 -18.72 -15.53
C ARG A 438 22.79 -18.91 -15.41
N ASP A 439 22.33 -20.16 -15.43
CA ASP A 439 20.96 -20.53 -15.06
C ASP A 439 20.70 -20.15 -13.59
N CYS A 440 19.51 -19.64 -13.30
CA CYS A 440 19.10 -19.15 -11.98
C CYS A 440 17.84 -19.84 -11.45
N GLN A 441 17.50 -21.02 -11.97
CA GLN A 441 16.33 -21.78 -11.48
C GLN A 441 16.45 -22.08 -9.98
N ASP A 442 17.66 -22.28 -9.48
CA ASP A 442 17.98 -22.47 -8.06
C ASP A 442 17.55 -21.27 -7.21
N LEU A 443 17.80 -20.05 -7.68
CA LEU A 443 17.42 -18.82 -6.98
C LEU A 443 15.90 -18.62 -7.02
N PHE A 444 15.31 -18.77 -8.20
CA PHE A 444 13.88 -18.51 -8.41
C PHE A 444 12.96 -19.61 -7.86
N ALA A 445 13.50 -20.78 -7.50
CA ALA A 445 12.75 -21.84 -6.80
C ALA A 445 12.12 -21.35 -5.48
N TYR A 446 12.72 -20.37 -4.80
CA TYR A 446 12.16 -19.78 -3.56
C TYR A 446 10.86 -18.97 -3.78
N LEU A 447 10.53 -18.62 -5.03
CA LEU A 447 9.23 -18.04 -5.37
C LEU A 447 8.12 -19.09 -5.43
N ASP A 448 8.44 -20.33 -5.77
CA ASP A 448 7.49 -21.42 -6.00
C ASP A 448 7.33 -22.35 -4.80
N ASN A 449 8.29 -22.36 -3.88
CA ASN A 449 8.27 -23.21 -2.68
C ASN A 449 7.99 -22.40 -1.40
N THR A 450 7.93 -23.10 -0.27
CA THR A 450 7.69 -22.50 1.06
C THR A 450 8.94 -22.45 1.94
N ASP A 451 10.11 -22.75 1.39
CA ASP A 451 11.36 -22.72 2.14
C ASP A 451 11.72 -21.29 2.57
N ASP A 452 12.46 -21.19 3.67
CA ASP A 452 13.04 -19.92 4.09
C ASP A 452 14.21 -19.57 3.15
N ILE A 453 14.28 -18.31 2.75
CA ILE A 453 15.33 -17.80 1.86
C ILE A 453 16.66 -17.77 2.64
N PRO A 454 17.79 -18.34 2.11
CA PRO A 454 19.04 -18.50 2.85
C PRO A 454 19.84 -17.19 2.93
N LEU A 455 19.30 -16.18 3.60
CA LEU A 455 19.91 -14.85 3.69
C LEU A 455 21.03 -14.73 4.71
N ALA A 456 21.05 -15.54 5.77
CA ALA A 456 22.05 -15.40 6.83
C ALA A 456 23.50 -15.58 6.31
N PRO A 457 23.84 -16.58 5.46
CA PRO A 457 25.18 -16.69 4.89
C PRO A 457 25.58 -15.50 4.01
N LEU A 458 24.65 -15.01 3.17
CA LEU A 458 24.92 -13.85 2.31
C LEU A 458 25.13 -12.58 3.13
N LEU A 459 24.30 -12.32 4.14
CA LEU A 459 24.47 -11.18 5.03
C LEU A 459 25.83 -11.20 5.72
N ALA A 460 26.32 -12.39 6.14
CA ALA A 460 27.63 -12.56 6.76
C ALA A 460 28.79 -12.21 5.79
N GLU A 461 28.66 -12.49 4.49
CA GLU A 461 29.64 -12.06 3.48
C GLU A 461 29.77 -10.53 3.44
N PHE A 462 28.67 -9.82 3.65
CA PHE A 462 28.61 -8.35 3.69
C PHE A 462 28.73 -7.77 5.12
N GLY A 463 29.28 -8.55 6.07
CA GLY A 463 29.61 -8.05 7.41
C GLY A 463 28.40 -7.80 8.31
N VAL A 464 27.30 -8.51 8.08
CA VAL A 464 26.08 -8.43 8.91
C VAL A 464 25.76 -9.81 9.48
N GLU A 465 25.60 -9.90 10.79
CA GLU A 465 25.14 -11.11 11.48
C GLU A 465 23.63 -11.06 11.71
N LEU A 466 22.93 -12.13 11.31
CA LEU A 466 21.54 -12.36 11.61
C LEU A 466 21.42 -13.25 12.84
N THR A 467 20.81 -12.73 13.90
CA THR A 467 20.52 -13.48 15.12
C THR A 467 19.03 -13.62 15.34
N LEU A 468 18.63 -14.79 15.88
CA LEU A 468 17.25 -15.08 16.26
C LEU A 468 17.14 -15.05 17.78
N ARG A 469 16.21 -14.26 18.29
CA ARG A 469 15.87 -14.18 19.71
C ARG A 469 14.36 -14.37 19.95
N ALA A 470 13.97 -14.62 21.18
CA ALA A 470 12.58 -14.57 21.54
C ALA A 470 12.09 -13.10 21.59
N SER A 471 10.80 -12.90 21.35
CA SER A 471 10.14 -11.59 21.52
C SER A 471 10.14 -11.13 22.98
N ASN A 472 10.17 -9.84 23.21
CA ASN A 472 9.97 -9.23 24.54
C ASN A 472 8.53 -8.70 24.76
N GLY A 473 7.57 -9.17 23.96
CA GLY A 473 6.15 -8.84 24.03
C GLY A 473 5.56 -8.36 22.71
N ALA A 474 4.30 -8.04 22.74
CA ALA A 474 3.49 -7.73 21.54
C ALA A 474 3.97 -6.50 20.75
N GLN A 475 4.73 -5.59 21.36
CA GLN A 475 5.27 -4.38 20.72
C GLN A 475 6.67 -4.59 20.12
N ASP A 476 7.26 -5.74 20.29
CA ASP A 476 8.58 -6.05 19.75
C ASP A 476 8.48 -6.38 18.26
N VAL A 477 8.91 -5.47 17.43
CA VAL A 477 8.86 -5.60 15.95
C VAL A 477 10.14 -6.22 15.36
N GLY A 478 11.16 -6.47 16.19
CA GLY A 478 12.49 -6.90 15.75
C GLY A 478 13.53 -5.79 15.88
N GLY A 479 14.75 -6.08 15.45
CA GLY A 479 15.89 -5.19 15.66
C GLY A 479 16.36 -5.15 17.12
N GLY A 480 17.39 -4.34 17.37
CA GLY A 480 17.93 -4.10 18.70
C GLY A 480 18.46 -5.34 19.44
N THR A 481 18.93 -5.12 20.66
CA THR A 481 19.55 -6.16 21.53
C THR A 481 18.71 -6.49 22.77
N ALA A 482 17.42 -6.17 22.75
CA ALA A 482 16.54 -6.40 23.90
C ALA A 482 16.47 -7.89 24.25
N LYS A 483 16.55 -8.19 25.55
CA LYS A 483 16.36 -9.56 26.03
C LYS A 483 14.90 -9.97 25.85
N GLY A 484 14.68 -11.03 25.09
CA GLY A 484 13.35 -11.60 24.89
C GLY A 484 12.79 -12.29 26.13
N TYR A 485 11.49 -12.53 26.12
CA TYR A 485 10.82 -13.36 27.13
C TYR A 485 11.21 -14.83 26.98
N GLY A 486 11.34 -15.54 28.09
CA GLY A 486 11.60 -16.98 28.08
C GLY A 486 10.37 -17.81 27.75
N ILE A 487 9.19 -17.25 27.94
CA ILE A 487 7.88 -17.92 27.85
C ILE A 487 6.99 -17.16 26.89
N ALA A 488 6.32 -17.89 26.00
CA ALA A 488 5.34 -17.32 25.08
C ALA A 488 3.90 -17.67 25.49
N PHE A 489 2.99 -16.75 25.24
CA PHE A 489 1.55 -16.99 25.24
C PHE A 489 1.07 -17.50 23.88
N GLY A 490 1.50 -16.85 22.82
CA GLY A 490 1.19 -17.22 21.44
C GLY A 490 -0.18 -16.77 20.95
N ALA A 491 -0.75 -15.73 21.56
CA ALA A 491 -1.92 -15.03 21.06
C ALA A 491 -1.70 -13.52 21.14
N LYS A 492 -2.15 -12.80 20.11
CA LYS A 492 -2.21 -11.34 20.15
C LYS A 492 -3.46 -10.90 20.88
N THR A 493 -3.32 -9.99 21.82
CA THR A 493 -4.42 -9.52 22.66
C THR A 493 -4.55 -8.00 22.63
N GLN A 494 -5.74 -7.52 22.99
CA GLN A 494 -6.05 -6.10 23.16
C GLN A 494 -6.81 -5.92 24.49
N ALA A 495 -6.58 -4.81 25.17
CA ALA A 495 -7.30 -4.48 26.38
C ALA A 495 -8.82 -4.42 26.15
N ALA A 496 -9.59 -5.00 27.07
CA ALA A 496 -11.05 -5.01 27.08
C ALA A 496 -11.56 -4.72 28.51
N PRO A 497 -12.81 -4.28 28.69
CA PRO A 497 -13.33 -3.89 30.02
C PRO A 497 -13.18 -4.95 31.11
N MET A 498 -13.24 -6.23 30.76
CA MET A 498 -13.17 -7.33 31.75
C MET A 498 -11.86 -8.12 31.69
N GLY A 499 -10.88 -7.73 30.90
CA GLY A 499 -9.63 -8.48 30.75
C GLY A 499 -8.97 -8.22 29.40
N LEU A 500 -8.56 -9.27 28.68
CA LEU A 500 -7.90 -9.19 27.38
C LEU A 500 -8.72 -9.87 26.29
N LYS A 501 -9.11 -9.11 25.27
CA LYS A 501 -9.70 -9.68 24.05
C LYS A 501 -8.60 -10.33 23.21
N VAL A 502 -8.78 -11.60 22.88
CA VAL A 502 -7.93 -12.34 21.94
C VAL A 502 -8.24 -11.88 20.54
N ILE A 503 -7.24 -11.43 19.80
CA ILE A 503 -7.35 -10.95 18.41
C ILE A 503 -6.97 -12.06 17.44
N THR A 504 -5.81 -12.69 17.65
CA THR A 504 -5.33 -13.82 16.84
C THR A 504 -4.68 -14.86 17.75
N VAL A 505 -4.66 -16.11 17.30
CA VAL A 505 -4.00 -17.22 18.01
C VAL A 505 -3.06 -17.93 17.02
N ALA A 506 -1.78 -18.06 17.41
CA ALA A 506 -0.80 -18.78 16.61
C ALA A 506 -1.02 -20.28 16.71
N GLN A 507 -1.12 -20.98 15.59
CA GLN A 507 -1.31 -22.43 15.55
C GLN A 507 -0.15 -23.17 16.26
N GLY A 508 -0.47 -24.12 17.13
CA GLY A 508 0.52 -24.88 17.90
C GLY A 508 1.05 -24.17 19.16
N SER A 509 0.67 -22.90 19.40
CA SER A 509 1.08 -22.14 20.58
C SER A 509 0.40 -22.63 21.88
N PRO A 510 0.91 -22.22 23.05
CA PRO A 510 0.24 -22.51 24.34
C PRO A 510 -1.22 -22.03 24.39
N ALA A 511 -1.52 -20.85 23.85
CA ALA A 511 -2.89 -20.32 23.75
C ALA A 511 -3.80 -21.20 22.88
N HIS A 512 -3.29 -21.66 21.72
CA HIS A 512 -4.01 -22.57 20.84
C HIS A 512 -4.30 -23.91 21.54
N LEU A 513 -3.29 -24.50 22.19
CA LEU A 513 -3.43 -25.77 22.90
C LEU A 513 -4.35 -25.68 24.11
N ALA A 514 -4.46 -24.51 24.75
CA ALA A 514 -5.42 -24.22 25.82
C ALA A 514 -6.87 -24.08 25.31
N GLY A 515 -7.09 -24.01 23.98
CA GLY A 515 -8.41 -23.90 23.37
C GLY A 515 -8.92 -22.48 23.20
N LEU A 516 -8.06 -21.46 23.31
CA LEU A 516 -8.43 -20.07 23.05
C LEU A 516 -8.68 -19.82 21.55
N SER A 517 -9.60 -18.92 21.27
CA SER A 517 -9.97 -18.50 19.92
C SER A 517 -10.02 -16.99 19.81
N ALA A 518 -9.89 -16.45 18.61
CA ALA A 518 -10.13 -15.04 18.35
C ALA A 518 -11.54 -14.63 18.79
N GLY A 519 -11.67 -13.48 19.41
CA GLY A 519 -12.91 -12.98 20.00
C GLY A 519 -13.12 -13.34 21.48
N ASP A 520 -12.40 -14.33 22.02
CA ASP A 520 -12.46 -14.67 23.45
C ASP A 520 -12.01 -13.49 24.32
N ILE A 521 -12.62 -13.34 25.50
CA ILE A 521 -12.22 -12.36 26.52
C ILE A 521 -11.57 -13.13 27.68
N LEU A 522 -10.25 -13.16 27.71
CA LEU A 522 -9.48 -13.79 28.79
C LEU A 522 -9.59 -12.93 30.05
N ILE A 523 -10.13 -13.48 31.13
CA ILE A 523 -10.43 -12.75 32.37
C ILE A 523 -9.54 -13.16 33.55
N ALA A 524 -9.14 -14.43 33.61
CA ALA A 524 -8.30 -14.92 34.70
C ALA A 524 -7.34 -16.01 34.24
N ALA A 525 -6.14 -16.02 34.84
CA ALA A 525 -5.14 -17.08 34.75
C ALA A 525 -4.61 -17.37 36.16
N ASP A 526 -4.49 -18.66 36.51
CA ASP A 526 -4.08 -19.10 37.88
C ASP A 526 -4.91 -18.44 38.99
N ASN A 527 -6.23 -18.30 38.79
CA ASN A 527 -7.17 -17.60 39.65
C ASN A 527 -6.87 -16.11 39.93
N LEU A 528 -5.96 -15.51 39.15
CA LEU A 528 -5.66 -14.08 39.20
C LEU A 528 -6.26 -13.37 37.97
N GLN A 529 -6.70 -12.13 38.17
CA GLN A 529 -7.20 -11.31 37.09
C GLN A 529 -6.10 -11.05 36.02
N VAL A 530 -6.44 -11.24 34.76
CA VAL A 530 -5.55 -10.95 33.65
C VAL A 530 -5.57 -9.46 33.33
N THR A 531 -4.39 -8.88 33.12
CA THR A 531 -4.18 -7.46 32.77
C THR A 531 -3.39 -7.32 31.50
N GLY A 532 -3.21 -6.07 30.99
CA GLY A 532 -2.39 -5.77 29.83
C GLY A 532 -0.92 -6.19 29.90
N GLN A 533 -0.43 -6.58 31.09
CA GLN A 533 0.92 -7.09 31.32
C GLN A 533 0.97 -8.63 31.42
N PHE A 534 -0.02 -9.33 30.92
CA PHE A 534 -0.16 -10.78 31.09
C PHE A 534 1.07 -11.56 30.58
N GLU A 535 1.62 -11.23 29.41
CA GLU A 535 2.83 -11.90 28.89
C GLU A 535 4.04 -11.71 29.81
N ALA A 536 4.20 -10.53 30.43
CA ALA A 536 5.24 -10.29 31.43
C ALA A 536 4.99 -11.06 32.72
N GLN A 537 3.73 -11.21 33.15
CA GLN A 537 3.36 -12.01 34.32
C GLN A 537 3.68 -13.49 34.13
N LEU A 538 3.48 -14.02 32.91
CA LEU A 538 3.82 -15.41 32.58
C LEU A 538 5.31 -15.73 32.81
N GLN A 539 6.21 -14.75 32.74
CA GLN A 539 7.64 -14.97 32.93
C GLN A 539 8.02 -15.39 34.36
N GLN A 540 7.07 -15.32 35.31
CA GLN A 540 7.28 -15.75 36.73
C GLN A 540 7.04 -17.25 36.95
N TYR A 541 6.47 -17.95 35.95
CA TYR A 541 6.13 -19.36 36.10
C TYR A 541 7.22 -20.27 35.51
N PRO A 542 7.50 -21.43 36.10
CA PRO A 542 8.45 -22.39 35.54
C PRO A 542 7.88 -23.08 34.28
N LEU A 543 8.77 -23.48 33.37
CA LEU A 543 8.42 -24.28 32.20
C LEU A 543 7.70 -25.58 32.62
N GLY A 544 6.68 -25.94 31.86
CA GLY A 544 5.85 -27.13 32.07
C GLY A 544 4.75 -26.94 33.13
N GLN A 545 4.70 -25.83 33.89
CA GLN A 545 3.61 -25.56 34.81
C GLN A 545 2.28 -25.43 34.05
N ARG A 546 1.21 -25.91 34.65
CA ARG A 546 -0.16 -25.79 34.17
C ARG A 546 -0.87 -24.67 34.92
N LEU A 547 -1.44 -23.73 34.18
CA LEU A 547 -2.23 -22.65 34.75
C LEU A 547 -3.68 -22.80 34.32
N SER A 548 -4.62 -22.69 35.27
CA SER A 548 -6.04 -22.60 34.91
C SER A 548 -6.32 -21.29 34.21
N LEU A 549 -7.03 -21.36 33.10
CA LEU A 549 -7.53 -20.18 32.37
C LEU A 549 -9.05 -20.10 32.45
N HIS A 550 -9.56 -18.86 32.53
CA HIS A 550 -10.98 -18.54 32.44
C HIS A 550 -11.18 -17.43 31.42
N TRP A 551 -12.13 -17.64 30.51
CA TRP A 551 -12.45 -16.64 29.48
C TRP A 551 -13.93 -16.71 29.11
N PHE A 552 -14.45 -15.62 28.58
CA PHE A 552 -15.75 -15.63 27.90
C PHE A 552 -15.57 -15.87 26.41
N ARG A 553 -16.31 -16.84 25.87
CA ARG A 553 -16.53 -17.05 24.46
C ARG A 553 -17.97 -16.68 24.16
N ARG A 554 -18.16 -15.58 23.43
CA ARG A 554 -19.49 -14.95 23.35
C ARG A 554 -19.94 -14.53 24.75
N ASP A 555 -20.96 -15.17 25.32
CA ASP A 555 -21.51 -14.93 26.66
C ASP A 555 -21.33 -16.15 27.62
N GLU A 556 -20.66 -17.22 27.15
CA GLU A 556 -20.44 -18.43 27.92
C GLU A 556 -19.06 -18.42 28.62
N LEU A 557 -19.04 -18.71 29.91
CA LEU A 557 -17.80 -18.86 30.66
C LEU A 557 -17.15 -20.22 30.33
N MET A 558 -15.93 -20.13 29.82
CA MET A 558 -15.09 -21.26 29.44
C MET A 558 -13.93 -21.41 30.41
N THR A 559 -13.42 -22.63 30.51
CA THR A 559 -12.22 -22.95 31.31
C THR A 559 -11.28 -23.82 30.49
N GLY A 560 -9.98 -23.70 30.74
CA GLY A 560 -8.95 -24.52 30.10
C GLY A 560 -7.64 -24.47 30.89
N GLU A 561 -6.64 -25.14 30.36
CA GLU A 561 -5.28 -25.16 30.93
C GLU A 561 -4.27 -24.58 29.96
N LEU A 562 -3.48 -23.61 30.40
CA LEU A 562 -2.28 -23.13 29.71
C LEU A 562 -1.07 -23.88 30.24
N ILE A 563 -0.34 -24.56 29.36
CA ILE A 563 0.94 -25.16 29.70
C ILE A 563 2.04 -24.16 29.34
N ILE A 564 2.82 -23.78 30.36
CA ILE A 564 3.93 -22.85 30.19
C ILE A 564 5.00 -23.47 29.28
N ALA A 565 5.27 -22.86 28.14
CA ALA A 565 6.23 -23.33 27.15
C ALA A 565 7.28 -22.28 26.81
N GLU A 566 8.43 -22.75 26.33
CA GLU A 566 9.50 -21.87 25.86
C GLU A 566 9.04 -21.00 24.69
N ALA A 567 9.46 -19.75 24.70
CA ALA A 567 9.15 -18.82 23.63
C ALA A 567 9.92 -19.19 22.35
N PRO A 568 9.29 -19.13 21.17
CA PRO A 568 9.97 -19.32 19.91
C PRO A 568 11.01 -18.22 19.67
N LYS A 569 12.10 -18.58 19.01
CA LYS A 569 13.11 -17.62 18.53
C LYS A 569 12.74 -17.21 17.11
N ASP A 570 11.87 -16.24 16.96
CA ASP A 570 11.28 -15.78 15.70
C ASP A 570 11.44 -14.26 15.46
N THR A 571 12.16 -13.63 16.37
CA THR A 571 12.45 -12.19 16.33
C THR A 571 13.88 -11.99 15.86
N VAL A 572 14.05 -11.27 14.75
CA VAL A 572 15.34 -11.06 14.08
C VAL A 572 15.99 -9.79 14.61
N ALA A 573 17.30 -9.87 14.83
CA ALA A 573 18.17 -8.72 15.00
C ALA A 573 19.35 -8.85 14.02
N LEU A 574 19.63 -7.79 13.30
CA LEU A 574 20.78 -7.64 12.42
C LEU A 574 21.82 -6.75 13.09
N SER A 575 23.06 -7.21 13.15
CA SER A 575 24.15 -6.46 13.75
C SER A 575 25.37 -6.38 12.82
N ILE A 576 26.03 -5.22 12.84
CA ILE A 576 27.22 -4.98 12.02
C ILE A 576 28.41 -5.69 12.68
N THR A 577 29.03 -6.62 11.96
CA THR A 577 30.26 -7.34 12.39
C THR A 577 31.50 -6.84 11.67
N ASP A 578 31.36 -6.30 10.46
CA ASP A 578 32.47 -5.79 9.65
C ASP A 578 31.99 -4.61 8.80
N LYS A 579 32.43 -3.40 9.14
CA LYS A 579 32.04 -2.18 8.44
C LYS A 579 32.60 -2.07 7.03
N ASP A 580 33.78 -2.60 6.78
CA ASP A 580 34.39 -2.53 5.45
C ASP A 580 33.64 -3.41 4.46
N LYS A 581 33.22 -4.60 4.89
CA LYS A 581 32.35 -5.48 4.09
C LYS A 581 30.96 -4.88 3.90
N LEU A 582 30.41 -4.24 4.93
CA LEU A 582 29.11 -3.59 4.85
C LEU A 582 29.09 -2.50 3.76
N GLN A 583 30.19 -1.77 3.57
CA GLN A 583 30.30 -0.76 2.51
C GLN A 583 30.25 -1.37 1.10
N ALA A 584 30.58 -2.63 0.90
CA ALA A 584 30.44 -3.30 -0.39
C ALA A 584 28.97 -3.52 -0.78
N TRP A 585 28.08 -3.54 0.20
CA TRP A 585 26.63 -3.60 -0.01
C TRP A 585 25.97 -2.21 0.10
N LEU A 586 26.19 -1.51 1.22
CA LEU A 586 25.52 -0.27 1.56
C LEU A 586 26.26 0.99 1.06
N GLY A 587 27.48 0.84 0.50
CA GLY A 587 28.28 1.98 0.02
C GLY A 587 27.48 2.89 -0.91
N ARG A 588 27.57 4.21 -0.62
CA ARG A 588 26.85 5.27 -1.35
C ARG A 588 27.61 5.70 -2.61
#